data_b453cb0131de16e3d93a4352072ad0da
#
_entry.id   b453cb0131de16e3d93a4352072ad0da
#
_cell.length_a   1.000
_cell.length_b   1.000
_cell.length_c   1.000
_cell.angle_alpha   90.00
_cell.angle_beta   90.00
_cell.angle_gamma   90.00
#
_symmetry.space_group_name_H-M   'P 1'
#
loop_
_entity.id
_entity.type
_entity.pdbx_description
1 polymer ?
#
loop_
_entity_poly.entity_id
_entity_poly.type
_entity_poly.pdbx_seq_one_letter_code
_entity_poly.pdbx_strand_id
1 'polypeptide(L)'
;MRILSVAAIGFLSLTGCNPSSAESAPVEVAPEASPAAPRVTPQEADARPAAPEAVFARDEPAGATMTLNQEGAVWRVAFRAGGVPNGPATAADCELQAVGPQDSEDVIAARVVPFEGELNAITAVDIEADAPVIQVRVGPEGAIVQDSTAAARFCGMGSDIDGFYRRTGSPE
;
A
#
# COMPACT_ATOMS: atom_id res chain seq x y z
N MET A 1 21.96 -39.97 15.08
CA MET A 1 20.75 -40.78 15.23
C MET A 1 19.82 -40.41 14.08
N ARG A 2 19.65 -41.34 13.15
CA ARG A 2 18.91 -41.20 11.89
C ARG A 2 17.42 -41.40 12.14
N ILE A 3 16.55 -40.54 11.61
CA ILE A 3 15.19 -40.97 11.24
C ILE A 3 14.84 -40.25 9.92
N LEU A 4 14.84 -41.08 8.85
CA LEU A 4 14.14 -40.82 7.61
C LEU A 4 12.65 -41.04 7.84
N SER A 5 11.82 -40.16 7.29
CA SER A 5 10.43 -40.53 6.95
C SER A 5 10.08 -39.92 5.60
N VAL A 6 9.96 -40.87 4.67
CA VAL A 6 9.40 -40.69 3.33
C VAL A 6 7.89 -40.97 3.44
N ALA A 7 7.07 -40.12 2.89
CA ALA A 7 5.70 -40.44 2.54
C ALA A 7 5.29 -39.72 1.25
N ALA A 8 4.92 -40.51 0.37
CA ALA A 8 4.58 -40.49 -1.01
C ALA A 8 3.07 -40.26 -1.24
N ILE A 9 2.76 -39.77 -2.46
CA ILE A 9 1.64 -40.12 -3.33
C ILE A 9 0.29 -39.42 -3.09
N GLY A 10 -0.18 -38.79 -4.19
CA GLY A 10 -1.58 -38.42 -4.39
C GLY A 10 -1.83 -37.65 -5.67
N PHE A 11 -1.69 -38.34 -6.86
CA PHE A 11 -2.23 -37.88 -8.14
C PHE A 11 -3.76 -38.01 -8.12
N LEU A 12 -4.47 -36.94 -8.44
CA LEU A 12 -5.85 -37.04 -8.93
C LEU A 12 -6.03 -36.12 -10.14
N SER A 13 -6.05 -36.80 -11.29
CA SER A 13 -6.51 -36.25 -12.57
C SER A 13 -8.04 -36.25 -12.59
N LEU A 14 -8.67 -35.15 -12.93
CA LEU A 14 -10.07 -35.10 -13.32
C LEU A 14 -10.17 -34.33 -14.64
N THR A 15 -10.22 -35.12 -15.72
CA THR A 15 -10.71 -34.78 -17.05
C THR A 15 -12.21 -34.60 -17.01
N GLY A 16 -12.70 -33.44 -17.46
CA GLY A 16 -14.12 -33.18 -17.68
C GLY A 16 -14.31 -32.31 -18.90
N CYS A 17 -14.38 -32.94 -20.07
CA CYS A 17 -14.91 -32.36 -21.32
C CYS A 17 -16.41 -32.22 -21.21
N ASN A 18 -16.97 -31.10 -21.54
CA ASN A 18 -18.37 -30.99 -21.97
C ASN A 18 -18.50 -29.95 -23.08
N PRO A 19 -18.73 -30.34 -24.35
CA PRO A 19 -19.15 -29.45 -25.40
C PRO A 19 -20.69 -29.47 -25.46
N SER A 20 -21.33 -28.32 -25.20
CA SER A 20 -22.75 -28.17 -25.59
C SER A 20 -22.88 -26.93 -26.44
N SER A 21 -22.87 -27.16 -27.73
CA SER A 21 -23.34 -26.25 -28.76
C SER A 21 -24.85 -26.08 -28.63
N ALA A 22 -25.29 -24.87 -28.42
CA ALA A 22 -26.67 -24.46 -28.71
C ALA A 22 -26.61 -23.24 -29.63
N GLU A 23 -26.77 -23.53 -30.90
CA GLU A 23 -27.10 -22.61 -31.99
C GLU A 23 -28.48 -22.00 -31.71
N SER A 24 -28.54 -20.69 -31.47
CA SER A 24 -29.77 -19.94 -31.38
C SER A 24 -29.75 -18.81 -32.41
N ALA A 25 -30.74 -18.81 -33.26
CA ALA A 25 -31.00 -17.95 -34.38
C ALA A 25 -31.03 -16.43 -34.00
N PRO A 26 -30.71 -15.54 -34.96
CA PRO A 26 -30.75 -14.11 -34.72
C PRO A 26 -32.19 -13.57 -34.66
N VAL A 27 -32.56 -13.04 -33.53
CA VAL A 27 -33.78 -12.21 -33.42
C VAL A 27 -33.36 -10.78 -33.77
N GLU A 28 -33.85 -10.33 -34.91
CA GLU A 28 -33.80 -8.95 -35.35
C GLU A 28 -34.72 -8.12 -34.43
N VAL A 29 -34.14 -7.39 -33.49
CA VAL A 29 -34.85 -6.41 -32.67
C VAL A 29 -34.56 -5.02 -33.19
N ALA A 30 -35.61 -4.34 -33.66
CA ALA A 30 -35.58 -2.96 -34.11
C ALA A 30 -34.98 -2.02 -33.03
N PRO A 31 -34.27 -0.95 -33.41
CA PRO A 31 -33.70 -0.03 -32.47
C PRO A 31 -34.80 0.83 -31.83
N GLU A 32 -35.18 0.48 -30.60
CA GLU A 32 -35.98 1.31 -29.74
C GLU A 32 -35.12 2.50 -29.26
N ALA A 33 -35.59 3.70 -29.53
CA ALA A 33 -34.92 4.95 -29.20
C ALA A 33 -34.65 5.03 -27.70
N SER A 34 -33.39 4.90 -27.33
CA SER A 34 -32.91 5.06 -25.96
C SER A 34 -33.15 6.52 -25.52
N PRO A 35 -33.88 6.77 -24.42
CA PRO A 35 -33.99 8.11 -23.86
C PRO A 35 -32.61 8.60 -23.45
N ALA A 36 -32.26 9.82 -23.87
CA ALA A 36 -31.00 10.48 -23.56
C ALA A 36 -30.74 10.45 -22.03
N ALA A 37 -29.69 9.75 -21.63
CA ALA A 37 -29.23 9.76 -20.26
C ALA A 37 -28.91 11.21 -19.83
N PRO A 38 -29.31 11.63 -18.63
CA PRO A 38 -28.97 12.94 -18.10
C PRO A 38 -27.45 13.09 -18.10
N ARG A 39 -26.95 14.15 -18.76
CA ARG A 39 -25.57 14.56 -18.68
C ARG A 39 -25.26 14.88 -17.23
N VAL A 40 -24.58 13.95 -16.55
CA VAL A 40 -23.95 14.24 -15.27
C VAL A 40 -22.81 15.19 -15.58
N THR A 41 -23.01 16.48 -15.33
CA THR A 41 -21.91 17.44 -15.25
C THR A 41 -20.90 16.88 -14.24
N PRO A 42 -19.60 16.82 -14.55
CA PRO A 42 -18.60 16.50 -13.55
C PRO A 42 -18.77 17.52 -12.41
N GLN A 43 -19.26 17.06 -11.27
CA GLN A 43 -19.30 17.86 -10.06
C GLN A 43 -17.82 18.12 -9.76
N GLU A 44 -17.43 19.38 -9.94
CA GLU A 44 -16.13 19.89 -9.52
C GLU A 44 -15.93 19.38 -8.09
N ALA A 45 -14.98 18.45 -7.92
CA ALA A 45 -14.68 17.86 -6.64
C ALA A 45 -14.34 19.04 -5.72
N ASP A 46 -15.21 19.26 -4.76
CA ASP A 46 -15.08 20.29 -3.73
C ASP A 46 -13.66 20.16 -3.15
N ALA A 47 -12.78 21.07 -3.55
CA ALA A 47 -11.39 21.12 -3.10
C ALA A 47 -11.43 21.54 -1.63
N ARG A 48 -11.78 20.56 -0.76
CA ARG A 48 -11.64 20.74 0.67
C ARG A 48 -10.17 21.12 0.91
N PRO A 49 -9.89 22.20 1.64
CA PRO A 49 -8.53 22.61 1.94
C PRO A 49 -7.79 21.39 2.49
N ALA A 50 -6.64 21.07 1.89
CA ALA A 50 -5.80 19.96 2.35
C ALA A 50 -5.55 20.16 3.84
N ALA A 51 -5.79 19.13 4.64
CA ALA A 51 -5.47 19.17 6.05
C ALA A 51 -3.95 19.41 6.19
N PRO A 52 -3.49 20.05 7.27
CA PRO A 52 -2.09 20.40 7.43
C PRO A 52 -1.22 19.14 7.31
N GLU A 53 -0.29 19.20 6.40
CA GLU A 53 0.76 18.20 6.23
C GLU A 53 1.72 18.28 7.41
N ALA A 54 2.02 17.16 8.07
CA ALA A 54 3.02 17.10 9.12
C ALA A 54 4.23 16.31 8.62
N VAL A 55 5.40 16.91 8.72
CA VAL A 55 6.67 16.30 8.26
C VAL A 55 7.53 15.93 9.46
N PHE A 56 8.09 14.73 9.38
CA PHE A 56 8.93 14.14 10.41
C PHE A 56 10.21 13.59 9.78
N ALA A 57 11.32 13.62 10.53
CA ALA A 57 12.59 13.05 10.07
C ALA A 57 13.23 12.17 11.14
N ARG A 58 13.96 11.18 10.68
CA ARG A 58 14.82 10.29 11.46
C ARG A 58 16.21 10.29 10.82
N ASP A 59 17.25 10.42 11.64
CA ASP A 59 18.64 10.43 11.16
C ASP A 59 19.29 9.05 11.25
N GLU A 60 18.97 8.25 12.29
CA GLU A 60 19.55 6.94 12.55
C GLU A 60 18.50 5.82 12.59
N PRO A 61 18.85 4.58 12.18
CA PRO A 61 20.13 4.06 11.69
C PRO A 61 20.45 4.50 10.26
N ALA A 62 19.49 4.98 9.51
CA ALA A 62 19.60 5.63 8.21
C ALA A 62 18.61 6.78 8.12
N GLY A 63 18.95 7.80 7.35
CA GLY A 63 18.06 8.94 7.13
C GLY A 63 16.72 8.50 6.56
N ALA A 64 15.64 8.99 7.16
CA ALA A 64 14.29 8.77 6.65
C ALA A 64 13.42 9.98 6.91
N THR A 65 12.48 10.22 6.00
CA THR A 65 11.43 11.22 6.17
C THR A 65 10.07 10.54 6.13
N MET A 66 9.13 11.06 6.89
CA MET A 66 7.74 10.63 6.92
C MET A 66 6.85 11.86 6.82
N THR A 67 5.84 11.77 5.97
CA THR A 67 4.82 12.80 5.80
C THR A 67 3.46 12.24 6.18
N LEU A 68 2.70 12.97 6.97
CA LEU A 68 1.33 12.64 7.35
C LEU A 68 0.37 13.65 6.77
N ASN A 69 -0.58 13.18 5.97
CA ASN A 69 -1.67 13.97 5.41
C ASN A 69 -3.02 13.37 5.82
N GLN A 70 -3.90 14.18 6.36
CA GLN A 70 -5.24 13.75 6.70
C GLN A 70 -6.18 13.89 5.49
N GLU A 71 -6.77 12.78 5.06
CA GLU A 71 -7.72 12.71 3.96
C GLU A 71 -9.10 12.28 4.50
N GLY A 72 -9.88 13.23 4.99
CA GLY A 72 -11.18 12.93 5.62
C GLY A 72 -11.02 12.15 6.92
N ALA A 73 -11.48 10.90 6.95
CA ALA A 73 -11.43 10.03 8.13
C ALA A 73 -10.16 9.14 8.18
N VAL A 74 -9.31 9.21 7.18
CA VAL A 74 -8.09 8.42 7.10
C VAL A 74 -6.86 9.30 6.99
N TRP A 75 -5.71 8.73 7.33
CA TRP A 75 -4.41 9.33 7.18
C TRP A 75 -3.65 8.66 6.05
N ARG A 76 -3.05 9.46 5.20
CA ARG A 76 -2.02 9.01 4.26
C ARG A 76 -0.67 9.21 4.91
N VAL A 77 0.11 8.15 4.92
CA VAL A 77 1.48 8.13 5.43
C VAL A 77 2.40 7.85 4.26
N ALA A 78 3.33 8.75 4.00
CA ALA A 78 4.35 8.56 2.97
C ALA A 78 5.73 8.53 3.62
N PHE A 79 6.54 7.54 3.25
CA PHE A 79 7.91 7.38 3.71
C PHE A 79 8.88 7.53 2.54
N ARG A 80 10.00 8.17 2.80
CA ARG A 80 11.21 8.11 1.98
C ARG A 80 12.37 7.76 2.90
N ALA A 81 12.97 6.62 2.71
CA ALA A 81 14.01 6.08 3.60
C ALA A 81 15.24 5.65 2.81
N GLY A 82 16.40 5.93 3.36
CA GLY A 82 17.64 5.32 2.90
C GLY A 82 17.82 3.95 3.54
N GLY A 83 18.49 3.05 2.84
CA GLY A 83 18.90 1.78 3.45
C GLY A 83 20.18 1.93 4.25
N VAL A 84 20.37 1.07 5.25
CA VAL A 84 21.63 0.97 5.98
C VAL A 84 22.62 0.17 5.15
N PRO A 85 23.80 0.72 4.79
CA PRO A 85 24.82 -0.04 4.07
C PRO A 85 25.24 -1.27 4.86
N ASN A 86 25.13 -2.44 4.25
CA ASN A 86 25.58 -3.70 4.85
C ASN A 86 26.73 -4.29 4.00
N GLY A 87 27.95 -3.89 4.31
CA GLY A 87 29.14 -4.31 3.58
C GLY A 87 29.25 -3.64 2.20
N PRO A 88 29.63 -4.38 1.15
CA PRO A 88 29.79 -3.83 -0.20
C PRO A 88 28.46 -3.60 -0.93
N ALA A 89 27.32 -3.98 -0.35
CA ALA A 89 26.03 -3.72 -0.93
C ALA A 89 25.65 -2.24 -0.72
N THR A 90 25.25 -1.58 -1.79
CA THR A 90 24.63 -0.25 -1.70
C THR A 90 23.26 -0.40 -1.09
N ALA A 91 22.98 0.37 -0.05
CA ALA A 91 21.65 0.52 0.47
C ALA A 91 20.75 1.12 -0.61
N ALA A 92 19.60 0.54 -0.82
CA ALA A 92 18.60 1.08 -1.72
C ALA A 92 17.75 2.13 -0.98
N ASP A 93 17.60 3.29 -1.61
CA ASP A 93 16.58 4.24 -1.19
C ASP A 93 15.19 3.68 -1.55
N CYS A 94 14.21 4.01 -0.73
CA CYS A 94 12.87 3.45 -0.83
C CYS A 94 11.80 4.49 -0.56
N GLU A 95 10.71 4.36 -1.28
CA GLU A 95 9.46 5.05 -0.99
C GLU A 95 8.37 4.04 -0.63
N LEU A 96 7.54 4.40 0.35
CA LEU A 96 6.35 3.64 0.73
C LEU A 96 5.19 4.59 0.94
N GLN A 97 4.00 4.18 0.53
CA GLN A 97 2.76 4.86 0.87
C GLN A 97 1.79 3.90 1.54
N ALA A 98 1.15 4.40 2.60
CA ALA A 98 0.17 3.64 3.34
C ALA A 98 -1.02 4.53 3.72
N VAL A 99 -2.20 3.94 3.88
CA VAL A 99 -3.42 4.65 4.26
C VAL A 99 -4.14 3.89 5.35
N GLY A 100 -4.63 4.60 6.37
CA GLY A 100 -5.38 3.98 7.44
C GLY A 100 -6.05 4.96 8.39
N PRO A 101 -6.99 4.47 9.21
CA PRO A 101 -7.62 5.27 10.25
C PRO A 101 -6.66 5.50 11.42
N GLN A 102 -6.90 6.57 12.16
CA GLN A 102 -6.32 6.80 13.47
C GLN A 102 -7.29 6.28 14.54
N ASP A 103 -6.78 5.58 15.51
CA ASP A 103 -7.56 5.14 16.67
C ASP A 103 -7.61 6.18 17.80
N SER A 104 -8.27 5.82 18.92
CA SER A 104 -8.38 6.69 20.10
C SER A 104 -7.09 6.87 20.90
N GLU A 105 -6.03 6.14 20.56
CA GLU A 105 -4.72 6.19 21.21
C GLU A 105 -3.66 6.92 20.37
N ASP A 106 -4.11 7.71 19.40
CA ASP A 106 -3.25 8.43 18.45
C ASP A 106 -2.37 7.50 17.59
N VAL A 107 -2.81 6.26 17.38
CA VAL A 107 -2.15 5.30 16.52
C VAL A 107 -2.85 5.23 15.16
N ILE A 108 -2.09 5.46 14.10
CA ILE A 108 -2.53 5.27 12.74
C ILE A 108 -2.14 3.86 12.30
N ALA A 109 -3.11 3.01 12.01
CA ALA A 109 -2.89 1.67 11.47
C ALA A 109 -3.01 1.74 9.94
N ALA A 110 -1.91 2.09 9.27
CA ALA A 110 -1.88 2.33 7.84
C ALA A 110 -1.48 1.07 7.05
N ARG A 111 -2.30 0.68 6.08
CA ARG A 111 -1.98 -0.40 5.13
C ARG A 111 -1.27 0.16 3.92
N VAL A 112 -0.22 -0.52 3.48
CA VAL A 112 0.47 -0.17 2.24
C VAL A 112 -0.52 -0.17 1.08
N VAL A 113 -0.44 0.85 0.25
CA VAL A 113 -1.29 1.02 -0.94
C VAL A 113 -0.43 1.08 -2.20
N PRO A 114 -1.00 0.77 -3.37
CA PRO A 114 -0.31 0.96 -4.63
C PRO A 114 0.04 2.43 -4.84
N PHE A 115 1.23 2.69 -5.36
CA PHE A 115 1.67 4.04 -5.74
C PHE A 115 2.77 3.98 -6.80
N GLU A 116 3.00 5.09 -7.46
CA GLU A 116 4.10 5.31 -8.39
C GLU A 116 4.93 6.47 -7.86
N GLY A 117 6.15 6.18 -7.40
CA GLY A 117 7.08 7.13 -6.82
C GLY A 117 8.28 7.40 -7.72
N GLU A 118 9.20 8.25 -7.26
CA GLU A 118 10.44 8.56 -7.97
C GLU A 118 11.48 7.44 -7.83
N LEU A 119 11.51 6.75 -6.69
CA LEU A 119 12.52 5.74 -6.38
C LEU A 119 12.04 4.33 -6.73
N ASN A 120 10.78 4.05 -6.47
CA ASN A 120 10.16 2.76 -6.76
C ASN A 120 8.66 2.91 -6.95
N ALA A 121 8.05 1.86 -7.49
CA ALA A 121 6.60 1.76 -7.61
C ALA A 121 6.12 0.46 -6.98
N ILE A 122 4.94 0.49 -6.38
CA ILE A 122 4.27 -0.70 -5.84
C ILE A 122 2.91 -0.81 -6.53
N THR A 123 2.69 -1.91 -7.21
CA THR A 123 1.44 -2.16 -7.92
C THR A 123 0.44 -2.93 -7.04
N ALA A 124 -0.81 -2.97 -7.45
CA ALA A 124 -1.82 -3.76 -6.75
C ALA A 124 -1.50 -5.27 -6.73
N VAL A 125 -0.75 -5.73 -7.74
CA VAL A 125 -0.31 -7.14 -7.82
C VAL A 125 0.78 -7.45 -6.79
N ASP A 126 1.67 -6.47 -6.49
CA ASP A 126 2.74 -6.65 -5.50
C ASP A 126 2.20 -6.74 -4.07
N ILE A 127 1.07 -6.09 -3.80
CA ILE A 127 0.46 -6.04 -2.47
C ILE A 127 -0.35 -7.31 -2.17
N GLU A 128 -1.04 -7.88 -3.18
CA GLU A 128 -1.95 -9.02 -3.05
C GLU A 128 -3.05 -8.80 -1.97
N ALA A 129 -3.54 -9.90 -1.36
CA ALA A 129 -4.59 -9.84 -0.34
C ALA A 129 -4.08 -9.38 1.03
N ASP A 130 -2.76 -9.48 1.28
CA ASP A 130 -2.12 -9.24 2.59
C ASP A 130 -1.23 -7.99 2.56
N ALA A 131 -1.83 -6.81 2.39
CA ALA A 131 -1.11 -5.55 2.53
C ALA A 131 -0.53 -5.43 3.96
N PRO A 132 0.80 -5.23 4.12
CA PRO A 132 1.40 -5.00 5.41
C PRO A 132 0.81 -3.78 6.10
N VAL A 133 0.75 -3.81 7.42
CA VAL A 133 0.29 -2.71 8.27
C VAL A 133 1.47 -2.04 8.94
N ILE A 134 1.59 -0.74 8.75
CA ILE A 134 2.54 0.12 9.43
C ILE A 134 1.77 0.84 10.55
N GLN A 135 2.26 0.75 11.76
CA GLN A 135 1.70 1.49 12.89
C GLN A 135 2.50 2.77 13.13
N VAL A 136 1.81 3.89 13.19
CA VAL A 136 2.41 5.19 13.45
C VAL A 136 1.73 5.81 14.67
N ARG A 137 2.42 5.87 15.79
CA ARG A 137 1.95 6.55 16.99
C ARG A 137 2.45 7.99 16.98
N VAL A 138 1.52 8.93 16.90
CA VAL A 138 1.84 10.35 16.81
C VAL A 138 1.83 10.98 18.22
N GLY A 139 2.85 11.76 18.52
CA GLY A 139 2.98 12.48 19.78
C GLY A 139 3.40 13.95 19.57
N PRO A 140 3.49 14.74 20.64
CA PRO A 140 3.83 16.18 20.55
C PRO A 140 5.24 16.43 20.02
N GLU A 141 6.20 15.57 20.33
CA GLU A 141 7.61 15.74 19.92
C GLU A 141 7.95 15.05 18.59
N GLY A 142 7.13 14.09 18.17
CA GLY A 142 7.40 13.28 16.99
C GLY A 142 6.43 12.13 16.85
N ALA A 143 6.86 11.12 16.10
CA ALA A 143 6.09 9.91 15.88
C ALA A 143 6.98 8.67 16.06
N ILE A 144 6.41 7.59 16.56
CA ILE A 144 7.05 6.27 16.60
C ILE A 144 6.43 5.41 15.52
N VAL A 145 7.27 4.89 14.63
CA VAL A 145 6.89 3.98 13.56
C VAL A 145 7.25 2.56 13.95
N GLN A 146 6.32 1.64 13.74
CA GLN A 146 6.52 0.21 13.86
C GLN A 146 6.02 -0.45 12.58
N ASP A 147 6.96 -0.97 11.83
CA ASP A 147 6.71 -1.71 10.58
C ASP A 147 6.85 -3.20 10.84
N SER A 148 5.86 -3.97 10.45
CA SER A 148 5.94 -5.42 10.58
C SER A 148 6.81 -6.04 9.48
N THR A 149 6.67 -5.60 8.25
CA THR A 149 7.33 -6.24 7.08
C THR A 149 7.37 -5.37 5.82
N ALA A 150 6.77 -4.19 5.82
CA ALA A 150 6.60 -3.40 4.60
C ALA A 150 7.94 -2.98 3.97
N ALA A 151 8.86 -2.44 4.77
CA ALA A 151 10.17 -2.04 4.28
C ALA A 151 10.97 -3.23 3.74
N ALA A 152 11.01 -4.34 4.46
CA ALA A 152 11.72 -5.54 4.03
C ALA A 152 11.13 -6.15 2.75
N ARG A 153 9.80 -6.06 2.58
CA ARG A 153 9.11 -6.65 1.42
C ARG A 153 9.25 -5.79 0.16
N PHE A 154 9.14 -4.48 0.27
CA PHE A 154 9.02 -3.59 -0.89
C PHE A 154 10.25 -2.74 -1.18
N CYS A 155 11.14 -2.56 -0.19
CA CYS A 155 12.30 -1.68 -0.31
C CYS A 155 13.63 -2.42 -0.46
N GLY A 156 13.63 -3.73 -0.33
CA GLY A 156 14.85 -4.54 -0.44
C GLY A 156 15.63 -4.64 0.87
N MET A 157 16.75 -5.34 0.78
CA MET A 157 17.58 -5.67 1.95
C MET A 157 18.21 -4.43 2.56
N GLY A 158 18.10 -4.32 3.88
CA GLY A 158 18.68 -3.24 4.67
C GLY A 158 17.81 -2.00 4.79
N SER A 159 16.65 -1.98 4.13
CA SER A 159 15.68 -0.90 4.31
C SER A 159 14.94 -1.09 5.63
N ASP A 160 14.85 -0.01 6.39
CA ASP A 160 14.20 0.03 7.68
C ASP A 160 13.51 1.38 7.87
N ILE A 161 12.25 1.35 8.24
CA ILE A 161 11.47 2.55 8.56
C ILE A 161 11.06 2.61 10.03
N ASP A 162 11.44 1.63 10.84
CA ASP A 162 11.13 1.61 12.27
C ASP A 162 11.86 2.69 13.04
N GLY A 163 11.25 3.17 14.10
CA GLY A 163 11.90 4.03 15.07
C GLY A 163 11.20 5.35 15.32
N PHE A 164 11.92 6.27 15.96
CA PHE A 164 11.42 7.58 16.33
C PHE A 164 11.75 8.62 15.25
N TYR A 165 10.73 9.31 14.80
CA TYR A 165 10.80 10.42 13.85
C TYR A 165 10.49 11.72 14.55
N ARG A 166 11.43 12.64 14.57
CA ARG A 166 11.25 13.98 15.15
C ARG A 166 10.40 14.84 14.22
N ARG A 167 9.48 15.61 14.75
CA ARG A 167 8.73 16.59 13.96
C ARG A 167 9.67 17.69 13.46
N THR A 168 9.72 17.91 12.15
CA THR A 168 10.64 18.87 11.50
C THR A 168 9.94 20.12 11.00
N GLY A 169 8.62 20.10 10.89
CA GLY A 169 7.82 21.24 10.49
C GLY A 169 6.33 21.00 10.69
N SER A 170 5.60 22.07 10.92
CA SER A 170 4.24 22.20 10.42
C SER A 170 4.35 23.03 9.16
N PRO A 171 3.63 22.76 8.10
CA PRO A 171 3.55 23.70 6.99
C PRO A 171 2.97 25.02 7.54
N GLU A 172 3.64 26.13 7.21
CA GLU A 172 3.12 27.48 7.44
C GLU A 172 1.87 27.73 6.58
#